data_ca2e01a93e3e4bea7ebad9d734d0a327
#
_entry.id   ca2e01a93e3e4bea7ebad9d734d0a327
#
_cell.length_a   1.000
_cell.length_b   1.000
_cell.length_c   1.000
_cell.angle_alpha   90.00
_cell.angle_beta   90.00
_cell.angle_gamma   90.00
#
_symmetry.space_group_name_H-M   'P 1'
#
loop_
_entity.id
_entity.type
_entity.pdbx_description
1 polymer ?
#
loop_
_entity_poly.entity_id
_entity_poly.type
_entity_poly.pdbx_seq_one_letter_code
_entity_poly.pdbx_strand_id
1 'polypeptide(L)'
;MNSMTSVVDLGNLGILAPHKTKYYNHYNIDWLIETLNADKQLKYITFWHEGKEYPNHYFSQWYQGKPFSVNGRSYLSAEQYMMSEKALLFKDLYHYGLIMEEPSPKKCKDLGRLVSGFESTTWDNALREIIFHGNLGKFQSDITLVDALLETENAVLVEASPYDGIYGAGLAENDLLNPDGTLKVMPDNWKNPKNGTRATNHLGFVLMGIRDLFRQLMGHSWRPGEEYHSL
;
A
#
# COMPACT_ATOMS: atom_id res chain seq x y z
N MET A 1 -23.07 -30.46 -10.86
CA MET A 1 -22.70 -29.42 -9.89
C MET A 1 -21.74 -28.49 -10.61
N ASN A 2 -22.26 -27.43 -11.21
CA ASN A 2 -21.46 -26.44 -11.95
C ASN A 2 -21.07 -25.35 -10.96
N SER A 3 -19.78 -25.28 -10.62
CA SER A 3 -19.22 -24.10 -9.96
C SER A 3 -19.10 -23.00 -11.02
N MET A 4 -20.04 -22.08 -11.04
CA MET A 4 -19.87 -20.81 -11.72
C MET A 4 -18.90 -19.96 -10.89
N THR A 5 -17.62 -20.08 -11.14
CA THR A 5 -16.67 -19.03 -10.82
C THR A 5 -16.95 -17.89 -11.81
N SER A 6 -17.73 -16.89 -11.36
CA SER A 6 -17.82 -15.63 -12.09
C SER A 6 -16.43 -14.99 -12.04
N VAL A 7 -15.71 -15.09 -13.14
CA VAL A 7 -14.49 -14.29 -13.35
C VAL A 7 -14.95 -12.84 -13.41
N VAL A 8 -14.78 -12.11 -12.31
CA VAL A 8 -14.94 -10.66 -12.33
C VAL A 8 -13.83 -10.14 -13.26
N ASP A 9 -14.22 -9.56 -14.38
CA ASP A 9 -13.28 -8.93 -15.31
C ASP A 9 -12.70 -7.67 -14.65
N LEU A 10 -11.59 -7.85 -13.96
CA LEU A 10 -10.85 -6.79 -13.29
C LEU A 10 -10.14 -5.85 -14.28
N GLY A 11 -10.11 -6.21 -15.59
CA GLY A 11 -9.43 -5.44 -16.62
C GLY A 11 -10.08 -4.09 -16.97
N ASN A 12 -11.35 -3.90 -16.62
CA ASN A 12 -12.12 -2.69 -16.96
C ASN A 12 -12.22 -1.65 -15.81
N LEU A 13 -11.50 -1.84 -14.70
CA LEU A 13 -11.50 -0.91 -13.56
C LEU A 13 -10.85 0.47 -13.85
N GLY A 14 -10.33 0.68 -15.06
CA GLY A 14 -9.79 1.98 -15.50
C GLY A 14 -10.80 3.14 -15.53
N ILE A 15 -12.12 2.85 -15.41
CA ILE A 15 -13.20 3.84 -15.64
C ILE A 15 -13.75 4.46 -14.34
N LEU A 16 -13.20 4.13 -13.15
CA LEU A 16 -13.73 4.65 -11.87
C LEU A 16 -13.04 5.95 -11.41
N ALA A 17 -12.93 6.94 -12.32
CA ALA A 17 -12.13 8.14 -12.07
C ALA A 17 -12.59 9.08 -10.92
N PRO A 18 -13.89 9.40 -10.67
CA PRO A 18 -14.23 10.41 -9.66
C PRO A 18 -14.33 9.89 -8.22
N HIS A 19 -14.44 8.57 -7.98
CA HIS A 19 -14.71 8.01 -6.65
C HIS A 19 -13.48 7.39 -5.96
N LYS A 20 -12.33 7.38 -6.60
CA LYS A 20 -11.11 6.72 -6.06
C LYS A 20 -10.51 7.44 -4.86
N THR A 21 -10.65 8.77 -4.78
CA THR A 21 -10.12 9.58 -3.67
C THR A 21 -10.60 9.14 -2.30
N LYS A 22 -11.82 8.61 -2.20
CA LYS A 22 -12.36 8.11 -0.93
C LYS A 22 -11.59 6.89 -0.39
N TYR A 23 -10.96 6.08 -1.24
CA TYR A 23 -10.25 4.88 -0.81
C TYR A 23 -8.83 5.18 -0.35
N TYR A 24 -8.03 5.93 -1.11
CA TYR A 24 -6.64 6.17 -0.72
C TYR A 24 -6.48 7.21 0.41
N ASN A 25 -7.50 8.00 0.70
CA ASN A 25 -7.51 9.00 1.79
C ASN A 25 -8.35 8.59 3.00
N HIS A 26 -9.05 7.44 2.95
CA HIS A 26 -9.94 7.03 4.03
C HIS A 26 -9.20 6.73 5.32
N TYR A 27 -8.11 5.97 5.24
CA TYR A 27 -7.28 5.59 6.37
C TYR A 27 -6.02 6.46 6.44
N ASN A 28 -5.68 6.91 7.63
CA ASN A 28 -4.45 7.63 7.93
C ASN A 28 -4.09 7.44 9.41
N ILE A 29 -2.99 8.04 9.84
CA ILE A 29 -2.52 7.88 11.22
C ILE A 29 -3.48 8.53 12.23
N ASP A 30 -4.15 9.63 11.86
CA ASP A 30 -5.13 10.29 12.73
C ASP A 30 -6.38 9.43 12.90
N TRP A 31 -6.90 8.81 11.82
CA TRP A 31 -7.95 7.81 11.89
C TRP A 31 -7.60 6.66 12.85
N LEU A 32 -6.36 6.16 12.81
CA LEU A 32 -5.93 5.07 13.69
C LEU A 32 -5.95 5.51 15.15
N ILE A 33 -5.42 6.71 15.45
CA ILE A 33 -5.39 7.28 16.79
C ILE A 33 -6.82 7.50 17.31
N GLU A 34 -7.70 8.09 16.52
CA GLU A 34 -9.11 8.30 16.87
C GLU A 34 -9.83 6.98 17.15
N THR A 35 -9.58 5.95 16.32
CA THR A 35 -10.17 4.62 16.49
C THR A 35 -9.74 3.95 17.78
N LEU A 36 -8.46 4.06 18.15
CA LEU A 36 -7.93 3.54 19.42
C LEU A 36 -8.46 4.30 20.62
N ASN A 37 -8.59 5.62 20.52
CA ASN A 37 -9.16 6.46 21.59
C ASN A 37 -10.65 6.16 21.84
N ALA A 38 -11.35 5.57 20.87
CA ALA A 38 -12.72 5.08 21.02
C ALA A 38 -12.81 3.65 21.59
N ASP A 39 -11.75 3.15 22.23
CA ASP A 39 -11.62 1.81 22.83
C ASP A 39 -11.91 0.64 21.89
N LYS A 40 -11.76 0.84 20.58
CA LYS A 40 -11.91 -0.26 19.61
C LYS A 40 -10.70 -1.17 19.65
N GLN A 41 -10.96 -2.47 19.82
CA GLN A 41 -9.94 -3.49 19.70
C GLN A 41 -9.62 -3.71 18.22
N LEU A 42 -8.36 -3.54 17.84
CA LEU A 42 -7.89 -3.66 16.47
C LEU A 42 -6.90 -4.83 16.38
N LYS A 43 -7.02 -5.60 15.30
CA LYS A 43 -6.00 -6.57 14.90
C LYS A 43 -4.98 -5.87 14.00
N TYR A 44 -3.72 -6.30 14.08
CA TYR A 44 -2.65 -5.77 13.25
C TYR A 44 -2.03 -6.89 12.43
N ILE A 45 -1.76 -6.62 11.15
CA ILE A 45 -0.99 -7.48 10.27
C ILE A 45 0.19 -6.65 9.78
N THR A 46 1.38 -7.08 10.15
CA THR A 46 2.62 -6.46 9.75
C THR A 46 3.14 -7.10 8.46
N PHE A 47 3.84 -6.32 7.69
CA PHE A 47 4.59 -6.77 6.54
C PHE A 47 5.85 -5.90 6.38
N TRP A 48 6.87 -6.49 5.83
CA TRP A 48 8.10 -5.81 5.47
C TRP A 48 8.95 -6.74 4.61
N HIS A 49 9.74 -6.19 3.71
CA HIS A 49 10.58 -6.94 2.79
C HIS A 49 9.80 -7.74 1.71
N GLU A 50 10.49 -8.12 0.64
CA GLU A 50 9.91 -8.88 -0.50
C GLU A 50 10.29 -10.35 -0.51
N GLY A 51 11.15 -10.80 0.41
CA GLY A 51 11.60 -12.19 0.50
C GLY A 51 10.48 -13.11 0.97
N LYS A 52 10.36 -14.29 0.34
CA LYS A 52 9.31 -15.27 0.65
C LYS A 52 9.38 -15.83 2.07
N GLU A 53 10.51 -15.69 2.72
CA GLU A 53 10.71 -16.03 4.14
C GLU A 53 10.03 -15.06 5.10
N TYR A 54 9.62 -13.87 4.62
CA TYR A 54 8.91 -12.88 5.43
C TYR A 54 7.40 -13.04 5.27
N PRO A 55 6.64 -13.07 6.37
CA PRO A 55 5.18 -13.08 6.30
C PRO A 55 4.66 -11.87 5.51
N ASN A 56 3.61 -12.09 4.71
CA ASN A 56 2.93 -11.01 3.98
C ASN A 56 3.85 -10.21 3.03
N HIS A 57 4.98 -10.80 2.59
CA HIS A 57 5.96 -10.17 1.71
C HIS A 57 5.36 -9.58 0.43
N TYR A 58 4.24 -10.14 -0.04
CA TYR A 58 3.52 -9.68 -1.23
C TYR A 58 2.84 -8.31 -1.03
N PHE A 59 2.73 -7.81 0.18
CA PHE A 59 2.27 -6.44 0.45
C PHE A 59 3.36 -5.39 0.23
N SER A 60 4.64 -5.79 0.26
CA SER A 60 5.76 -4.89 0.02
C SER A 60 5.69 -4.22 -1.36
N GLN A 61 6.11 -2.95 -1.43
CA GLN A 61 6.34 -2.23 -2.70
C GLN A 61 7.38 -2.92 -3.58
N TRP A 62 8.29 -3.70 -2.98
CA TRP A 62 9.39 -4.37 -3.67
C TRP A 62 9.04 -5.76 -4.18
N TYR A 63 7.86 -6.28 -3.82
CA TYR A 63 7.41 -7.59 -4.30
C TYR A 63 7.40 -7.66 -5.83
N GLN A 64 8.07 -8.67 -6.36
CA GLN A 64 8.16 -8.99 -7.78
C GLN A 64 7.44 -10.32 -8.06
N GLY A 65 6.13 -10.25 -8.25
CA GLY A 65 5.31 -11.36 -8.72
C GLY A 65 5.14 -11.32 -10.24
N LYS A 66 3.88 -11.39 -10.70
CA LYS A 66 3.56 -11.16 -12.11
C LYS A 66 3.76 -9.67 -12.47
N PRO A 67 4.32 -9.36 -13.64
CA PRO A 67 4.27 -7.99 -14.15
C PRO A 67 2.82 -7.49 -14.23
N PHE A 68 2.62 -6.22 -13.95
CA PHE A 68 1.30 -5.60 -14.00
C PHE A 68 1.32 -4.35 -14.90
N SER A 69 0.16 -3.93 -15.34
CA SER A 69 0.03 -2.77 -16.21
C SER A 69 -0.81 -1.68 -15.57
N VAL A 70 -0.34 -0.42 -15.70
CA VAL A 70 -1.10 0.78 -15.36
C VAL A 70 -1.04 1.74 -16.54
N ASN A 71 -2.19 2.19 -17.03
CA ASN A 71 -2.28 3.11 -18.17
C ASN A 71 -1.49 2.63 -19.41
N GLY A 72 -1.54 1.31 -19.70
CA GLY A 72 -0.89 0.70 -20.86
C GLY A 72 0.62 0.53 -20.76
N ARG A 73 1.24 0.81 -19.60
CA ARG A 73 2.67 0.59 -19.33
C ARG A 73 2.83 -0.57 -18.36
N SER A 74 3.84 -1.40 -18.59
CA SER A 74 4.14 -2.57 -17.75
C SER A 74 5.18 -2.26 -16.69
N TYR A 75 5.00 -2.84 -15.49
CA TYR A 75 5.88 -2.65 -14.33
C TYR A 75 6.16 -3.99 -13.65
N LEU A 76 7.36 -4.12 -13.10
CA LEU A 76 7.82 -5.33 -12.40
C LEU A 76 7.58 -5.28 -10.89
N SER A 77 7.42 -4.08 -10.34
CA SER A 77 7.14 -3.86 -8.92
C SER A 77 6.39 -2.53 -8.71
N ALA A 78 5.69 -2.42 -7.59
CA ALA A 78 5.02 -1.17 -7.23
C ALA A 78 6.02 -0.04 -6.93
N GLU A 79 7.25 -0.37 -6.50
CA GLU A 79 8.34 0.59 -6.35
C GLU A 79 8.77 1.17 -7.71
N GLN A 80 8.92 0.33 -8.75
CA GLN A 80 9.25 0.80 -10.11
C GLN A 80 8.19 1.78 -10.61
N TYR A 81 6.90 1.42 -10.45
CA TYR A 81 5.80 2.31 -10.79
C TYR A 81 5.89 3.63 -10.04
N MET A 82 6.01 3.59 -8.70
CA MET A 82 6.04 4.78 -7.87
C MET A 82 7.19 5.72 -8.24
N MET A 83 8.39 5.18 -8.51
CA MET A 83 9.55 5.99 -8.88
C MET A 83 9.42 6.55 -10.31
N SER A 84 8.83 5.80 -11.24
CA SER A 84 8.55 6.30 -12.59
C SER A 84 7.54 7.44 -12.58
N GLU A 85 6.46 7.33 -11.80
CA GLU A 85 5.47 8.40 -11.65
C GLU A 85 6.08 9.64 -10.96
N LYS A 86 7.01 9.44 -10.01
CA LYS A 86 7.77 10.54 -9.43
C LYS A 86 8.58 11.29 -10.50
N ALA A 87 9.28 10.56 -11.36
CA ALA A 87 10.06 11.18 -12.43
C ALA A 87 9.16 11.93 -13.42
N LEU A 88 7.99 11.38 -13.78
CA LEU A 88 7.01 12.07 -14.63
C LEU A 88 6.43 13.32 -13.97
N LEU A 89 6.09 13.26 -12.67
CA LEU A 89 5.56 14.38 -11.90
C LEU A 89 6.51 15.59 -11.95
N PHE A 90 7.80 15.34 -11.85
CA PHE A 90 8.85 16.37 -11.89
C PHE A 90 9.44 16.58 -13.30
N LYS A 91 8.85 15.96 -14.35
CA LYS A 91 9.25 16.09 -15.76
C LYS A 91 10.68 15.66 -16.04
N ASP A 92 11.23 14.75 -15.25
CA ASP A 92 12.56 14.18 -15.43
C ASP A 92 12.48 12.91 -16.30
N LEU A 93 12.40 13.11 -17.61
CA LEU A 93 12.29 12.02 -18.57
C LEU A 93 13.56 11.16 -18.65
N TYR A 94 14.71 11.69 -18.25
CA TYR A 94 15.95 10.93 -18.21
C TYR A 94 15.89 9.83 -17.12
N HIS A 95 15.61 10.21 -15.87
CA HIS A 95 15.46 9.22 -14.81
C HIS A 95 14.23 8.34 -15.01
N TYR A 96 13.15 8.85 -15.60
CA TYR A 96 12.02 8.02 -16.01
C TYR A 96 12.46 6.86 -16.91
N GLY A 97 13.25 7.13 -17.97
CA GLY A 97 13.75 6.07 -18.86
C GLY A 97 14.60 5.04 -18.13
N LEU A 98 15.55 5.48 -17.29
CA LEU A 98 16.40 4.59 -16.49
C LEU A 98 15.57 3.70 -15.53
N ILE A 99 14.56 4.27 -14.87
CA ILE A 99 13.69 3.51 -13.95
C ILE A 99 12.87 2.47 -14.71
N MET A 100 12.36 2.79 -15.90
CA MET A 100 11.56 1.85 -16.69
C MET A 100 12.37 0.66 -17.19
N GLU A 101 13.68 0.80 -17.37
CA GLU A 101 14.58 -0.27 -17.79
C GLU A 101 15.17 -1.06 -16.60
N GLU A 102 15.04 -0.56 -15.37
CA GLU A 102 15.66 -1.17 -14.18
C GLU A 102 14.74 -2.22 -13.54
N PRO A 103 15.12 -3.51 -13.50
CA PRO A 103 14.30 -4.54 -12.89
C PRO A 103 14.36 -4.58 -11.36
N SER A 104 15.41 -4.01 -10.74
CA SER A 104 15.58 -4.05 -9.29
C SER A 104 14.81 -2.95 -8.58
N PRO A 105 13.84 -3.28 -7.69
CA PRO A 105 13.10 -2.28 -6.92
C PRO A 105 14.02 -1.36 -6.10
N LYS A 106 15.08 -1.92 -5.53
CA LYS A 106 16.09 -1.16 -4.79
C LYS A 106 16.75 -0.10 -5.67
N LYS A 107 17.18 -0.48 -6.86
CA LYS A 107 17.81 0.47 -7.80
C LYS A 107 16.80 1.48 -8.35
N CYS A 108 15.55 1.07 -8.59
CA CYS A 108 14.48 2.02 -8.91
C CYS A 108 14.34 3.10 -7.82
N LYS A 109 14.36 2.69 -6.53
CA LYS A 109 14.34 3.63 -5.39
C LYS A 109 15.56 4.56 -5.39
N ASP A 110 16.73 4.03 -5.69
CA ASP A 110 17.96 4.83 -5.75
C ASP A 110 17.92 5.84 -6.90
N LEU A 111 17.46 5.45 -8.09
CA LEU A 111 17.21 6.35 -9.22
C LEU A 111 16.13 7.41 -8.89
N GLY A 112 15.05 7.00 -8.23
CA GLY A 112 14.00 7.91 -7.79
C GLY A 112 14.47 9.00 -6.79
N ARG A 113 15.56 8.77 -6.08
CA ARG A 113 16.21 9.79 -5.23
C ARG A 113 17.00 10.83 -6.03
N LEU A 114 17.39 10.49 -7.25
CA LEU A 114 18.15 11.35 -8.16
C LEU A 114 17.25 12.21 -9.07
N VAL A 115 15.93 12.00 -9.03
CA VAL A 115 14.97 12.77 -9.84
C VAL A 115 15.16 14.25 -9.59
N SER A 116 15.43 14.97 -10.69
CA SER A 116 15.64 16.42 -10.70
C SER A 116 14.33 17.19 -10.52
N GLY A 117 14.43 18.44 -10.04
CA GLY A 117 13.26 19.29 -9.84
C GLY A 117 12.33 18.84 -8.71
N PHE A 118 12.78 17.93 -7.84
CA PHE A 118 11.98 17.44 -6.72
C PHE A 118 11.55 18.57 -5.79
N GLU A 119 10.26 18.62 -5.47
CA GLU A 119 9.66 19.54 -4.51
C GLU A 119 8.75 18.73 -3.58
N SER A 120 9.02 18.83 -2.25
CA SER A 120 8.40 17.95 -1.25
C SER A 120 6.88 18.09 -1.18
N THR A 121 6.36 19.32 -1.20
CA THR A 121 4.92 19.58 -1.09
C THR A 121 4.16 18.98 -2.29
N THR A 122 4.71 19.13 -3.49
CA THR A 122 4.13 18.54 -4.70
C THR A 122 4.11 17.02 -4.62
N TRP A 123 5.21 16.42 -4.13
CA TRP A 123 5.30 14.98 -3.94
C TRP A 123 4.31 14.49 -2.87
N ASP A 124 4.27 15.12 -1.71
CA ASP A 124 3.42 14.73 -0.59
C ASP A 124 1.93 14.77 -0.97
N ASN A 125 1.53 15.73 -1.79
CA ASN A 125 0.17 15.83 -2.31
C ASN A 125 -0.20 14.72 -3.31
N ALA A 126 0.75 14.20 -4.08
CA ALA A 126 0.53 13.17 -5.10
C ALA A 126 0.79 11.74 -4.58
N LEU A 127 1.59 11.60 -3.52
CA LEU A 127 2.16 10.36 -3.04
C LEU A 127 1.12 9.24 -2.85
N ARG A 128 0.04 9.53 -2.13
CA ARG A 128 -0.95 8.51 -1.76
C ARG A 128 -1.73 8.00 -2.99
N GLU A 129 -2.04 8.87 -3.92
CA GLU A 129 -2.68 8.50 -5.18
C GLU A 129 -1.74 7.64 -6.03
N ILE A 130 -0.47 8.00 -6.12
CA ILE A 130 0.54 7.22 -6.84
C ILE A 130 0.68 5.82 -6.21
N ILE A 131 0.84 5.71 -4.89
CA ILE A 131 0.92 4.42 -4.20
C ILE A 131 -0.35 3.59 -4.49
N PHE A 132 -1.52 4.21 -4.44
CA PHE A 132 -2.79 3.55 -4.67
C PHE A 132 -2.86 2.92 -6.07
N HIS A 133 -2.57 3.68 -7.11
CA HIS A 133 -2.65 3.18 -8.50
C HIS A 133 -1.63 2.07 -8.77
N GLY A 134 -0.41 2.19 -8.29
CA GLY A 134 0.61 1.15 -8.45
C GLY A 134 0.24 -0.16 -7.76
N ASN A 135 -0.22 -0.06 -6.51
CA ASN A 135 -0.63 -1.26 -5.78
C ASN A 135 -1.95 -1.83 -6.32
N LEU A 136 -2.92 -1.01 -6.70
CA LEU A 136 -4.13 -1.49 -7.35
C LEU A 136 -3.79 -2.32 -8.59
N GLY A 137 -2.91 -1.80 -9.47
CA GLY A 137 -2.44 -2.55 -10.64
C GLY A 137 -1.75 -3.86 -10.26
N LYS A 138 -0.86 -3.84 -9.26
CA LYS A 138 -0.19 -5.04 -8.75
C LYS A 138 -1.18 -6.09 -8.25
N PHE A 139 -2.12 -5.71 -7.41
CA PHE A 139 -3.08 -6.67 -6.83
C PHE A 139 -4.05 -7.20 -7.89
N GLN A 140 -4.50 -6.38 -8.83
CA GLN A 140 -5.36 -6.82 -9.93
C GLN A 140 -4.70 -7.80 -10.90
N SER A 141 -3.37 -7.84 -10.97
CA SER A 141 -2.64 -8.73 -11.87
C SER A 141 -2.69 -10.21 -11.46
N ASP A 142 -3.04 -10.49 -10.22
CA ASP A 142 -3.08 -11.85 -9.69
C ASP A 142 -4.18 -11.99 -8.64
N ILE A 143 -5.15 -12.86 -8.91
CA ILE A 143 -6.28 -13.11 -7.99
C ILE A 143 -5.81 -13.59 -6.60
N THR A 144 -4.69 -14.31 -6.54
CA THR A 144 -4.14 -14.77 -5.26
C THR A 144 -3.69 -13.61 -4.37
N LEU A 145 -3.27 -12.49 -4.96
CA LEU A 145 -2.95 -11.27 -4.21
C LEU A 145 -4.21 -10.57 -3.72
N VAL A 146 -5.28 -10.57 -4.51
CA VAL A 146 -6.59 -10.05 -4.10
C VAL A 146 -7.12 -10.84 -2.91
N ASP A 147 -7.11 -12.17 -3.01
CA ASP A 147 -7.56 -13.06 -1.94
C ASP A 147 -6.75 -12.84 -0.65
N ALA A 148 -5.42 -12.79 -0.77
CA ALA A 148 -4.55 -12.52 0.37
C ALA A 148 -4.82 -11.16 1.04
N LEU A 149 -5.19 -10.13 0.26
CA LEU A 149 -5.56 -8.83 0.81
C LEU A 149 -6.92 -8.87 1.48
N LEU A 150 -7.89 -9.59 0.93
CA LEU A 150 -9.22 -9.77 1.51
C LEU A 150 -9.20 -10.62 2.79
N GLU A 151 -8.34 -11.64 2.86
CA GLU A 151 -8.12 -12.49 4.04
C GLU A 151 -7.57 -11.71 5.25
N THR A 152 -7.03 -10.51 5.04
CA THR A 152 -6.65 -9.64 6.16
C THR A 152 -7.86 -9.09 6.93
N GLU A 153 -9.06 -9.35 6.48
CA GLU A 153 -10.31 -8.89 7.12
C GLU A 153 -10.26 -7.39 7.47
N ASN A 154 -10.56 -7.03 8.71
CA ASN A 154 -10.55 -5.66 9.20
C ASN A 154 -9.23 -5.26 9.89
N ALA A 155 -8.19 -6.09 9.77
CA ALA A 155 -6.91 -5.78 10.39
C ALA A 155 -6.31 -4.48 9.84
N VAL A 156 -5.65 -3.75 10.71
CA VAL A 156 -4.78 -2.62 10.35
C VAL A 156 -3.51 -3.19 9.73
N LEU A 157 -3.23 -2.78 8.51
CA LEU A 157 -2.01 -3.18 7.80
C LEU A 157 -0.89 -2.19 8.14
N VAL A 158 0.26 -2.71 8.56
CA VAL A 158 1.39 -1.87 8.97
C VAL A 158 2.68 -2.33 8.28
N GLU A 159 3.29 -1.44 7.51
CA GLU A 159 4.65 -1.67 7.04
C GLU A 159 5.63 -1.49 8.20
N ALA A 160 6.09 -2.62 8.76
CA ALA A 160 6.95 -2.66 9.93
C ALA A 160 8.43 -2.51 9.54
N SER A 161 8.74 -1.42 8.84
CA SER A 161 10.10 -1.08 8.43
C SER A 161 10.77 -0.16 9.44
N PRO A 162 11.91 -0.57 10.07
CA PRO A 162 12.65 0.31 10.98
C PRO A 162 13.42 1.43 10.26
N TYR A 163 13.38 1.45 8.92
CA TYR A 163 14.12 2.43 8.09
C TYR A 163 13.20 3.40 7.35
N ASP A 164 11.89 3.21 7.43
CA ASP A 164 10.92 4.00 6.66
C ASP A 164 9.73 4.44 7.52
N GLY A 165 9.68 5.72 7.83
CA GLY A 165 8.57 6.31 8.58
C GLY A 165 7.60 7.11 7.70
N ILE A 166 7.75 7.06 6.37
CA ILE A 166 6.80 7.65 5.42
C ILE A 166 5.82 6.58 4.93
N TYR A 167 6.34 5.51 4.34
CA TYR A 167 5.51 4.42 3.85
C TYR A 167 5.14 3.46 4.97
N GLY A 168 6.00 3.30 5.99
CA GLY A 168 5.83 2.43 7.14
C GLY A 168 5.73 3.16 8.48
N ALA A 169 5.78 2.38 9.56
CA ALA A 169 5.67 2.83 10.95
C ALA A 169 7.00 3.36 11.54
N GLY A 170 8.13 3.17 10.84
CA GLY A 170 9.46 3.50 11.36
C GLY A 170 9.95 2.56 12.47
N LEU A 171 9.29 1.43 12.67
CA LEU A 171 9.55 0.43 13.72
C LEU A 171 9.56 -0.97 13.10
N ALA A 172 10.45 -1.84 13.61
CA ALA A 172 10.37 -3.26 13.31
C ALA A 172 9.16 -3.90 14.02
N GLU A 173 8.69 -5.04 13.53
CA GLU A 173 7.53 -5.74 14.11
C GLU A 173 7.68 -5.99 15.61
N ASN A 174 8.83 -6.50 16.04
CA ASN A 174 9.12 -6.79 17.44
C ASN A 174 9.17 -5.54 18.34
N ASP A 175 9.38 -4.36 17.76
CA ASP A 175 9.33 -3.08 18.49
C ASP A 175 7.93 -2.48 18.46
N LEU A 176 7.13 -2.84 17.46
CA LEU A 176 5.78 -2.35 17.24
C LEU A 176 4.72 -3.14 18.02
N LEU A 177 4.82 -4.48 18.04
CA LEU A 177 3.82 -5.38 18.60
C LEU A 177 4.34 -6.19 19.78
N ASN A 178 3.44 -6.45 20.73
CA ASN A 178 3.59 -7.45 21.77
C ASN A 178 3.39 -8.87 21.19
N PRO A 179 3.82 -9.95 21.90
CA PRO A 179 3.60 -11.33 21.47
C PRO A 179 2.11 -11.71 21.31
N ASP A 180 1.21 -10.99 21.96
CA ASP A 180 -0.24 -11.17 21.85
C ASP A 180 -0.87 -10.40 20.69
N GLY A 181 -0.05 -9.71 19.89
CA GLY A 181 -0.50 -8.92 18.74
C GLY A 181 -1.00 -7.51 19.06
N THR A 182 -0.95 -7.08 20.33
CA THR A 182 -1.29 -5.70 20.73
C THR A 182 -0.13 -4.75 20.47
N LEU A 183 -0.43 -3.44 20.35
CA LEU A 183 0.61 -2.43 20.15
C LEU A 183 1.49 -2.26 21.39
N LYS A 184 2.81 -2.29 21.23
CA LYS A 184 3.79 -1.84 22.22
C LYS A 184 3.91 -0.32 22.24
N VAL A 185 3.85 0.28 21.05
CA VAL A 185 4.06 1.71 20.84
C VAL A 185 2.82 2.28 20.17
N MET A 186 2.17 3.23 20.85
CA MET A 186 1.00 3.90 20.31
C MET A 186 1.35 4.75 19.08
N PRO A 187 0.44 4.89 18.10
CA PRO A 187 0.72 5.55 16.82
C PRO A 187 1.20 7.00 16.95
N ASP A 188 0.82 7.72 17.99
CA ASP A 188 1.35 9.06 18.30
C ASP A 188 2.87 9.10 18.46
N ASN A 189 3.45 7.96 18.89
CA ASN A 189 4.86 7.81 19.16
C ASN A 189 5.64 7.12 18.03
N TRP A 190 4.97 6.77 16.93
CA TRP A 190 5.68 6.27 15.75
C TRP A 190 6.52 7.37 15.14
N LYS A 191 7.79 7.12 14.90
CA LYS A 191 8.75 8.12 14.45
C LYS A 191 9.41 7.72 13.13
N ASN A 192 9.52 8.69 12.25
CA ASN A 192 10.36 8.54 11.07
C ASN A 192 11.83 8.52 11.52
N PRO A 193 12.56 7.41 11.29
CA PRO A 193 13.93 7.25 11.77
C PRO A 193 14.93 8.24 11.18
N LYS A 194 14.57 8.89 10.06
CA LYS A 194 15.46 9.83 9.37
C LYS A 194 15.43 11.25 9.95
N ASN A 195 14.29 11.69 10.49
CA ASN A 195 14.11 13.08 10.90
C ASN A 195 13.32 13.27 12.21
N GLY A 196 12.89 12.16 12.83
CA GLY A 196 12.14 12.20 14.08
C GLY A 196 10.70 12.70 14.00
N THR A 197 10.21 13.06 12.81
CA THR A 197 8.80 13.42 12.64
C THR A 197 7.89 12.20 12.87
N ARG A 198 6.59 12.43 13.04
CA ARG A 198 5.61 11.34 13.17
C ARG A 198 5.62 10.47 11.91
N ALA A 199 5.70 9.16 12.08
CA ALA A 199 5.58 8.22 10.99
C ALA A 199 4.12 8.13 10.50
N THR A 200 3.92 7.79 9.23
CA THR A 200 2.61 7.92 8.57
C THR A 200 2.01 6.63 8.03
N ASN A 201 2.80 5.55 7.92
CA ASN A 201 2.33 4.23 7.42
C ASN A 201 1.46 4.33 6.15
N HIS A 202 1.82 5.20 5.22
CA HIS A 202 1.02 5.45 4.00
C HIS A 202 0.73 4.18 3.22
N LEU A 203 1.68 3.25 3.10
CA LEU A 203 1.49 2.02 2.33
C LEU A 203 0.42 1.14 2.98
N GLY A 204 0.53 0.88 4.28
CA GLY A 204 -0.46 0.07 5.00
C GLY A 204 -1.89 0.63 4.85
N PHE A 205 -2.06 1.94 5.04
CA PHE A 205 -3.38 2.58 4.93
C PHE A 205 -3.92 2.59 3.49
N VAL A 206 -3.06 2.76 2.50
CA VAL A 206 -3.47 2.67 1.09
C VAL A 206 -3.91 1.25 0.73
N LEU A 207 -3.21 0.22 1.21
CA LEU A 207 -3.62 -1.18 1.00
C LEU A 207 -4.97 -1.49 1.64
N MET A 208 -5.26 -0.95 2.83
CA MET A 208 -6.59 -1.05 3.44
C MET A 208 -7.67 -0.44 2.53
N GLY A 209 -7.41 0.72 1.94
CA GLY A 209 -8.34 1.33 0.97
C GLY A 209 -8.54 0.49 -0.29
N ILE A 210 -7.49 -0.15 -0.81
CA ILE A 210 -7.58 -1.07 -1.95
C ILE A 210 -8.41 -2.31 -1.56
N ARG A 211 -8.22 -2.85 -0.36
CA ARG A 211 -9.03 -3.94 0.20
C ARG A 211 -10.52 -3.58 0.18
N ASP A 212 -10.86 -2.39 0.62
CA ASP A 212 -12.27 -1.93 0.65
C ASP A 212 -12.85 -1.78 -0.74
N LEU A 213 -12.04 -1.28 -1.69
CA LEU A 213 -12.46 -1.23 -3.09
C LEU A 213 -12.77 -2.63 -3.62
N PHE A 214 -11.91 -3.61 -3.38
CA PHE A 214 -12.16 -4.98 -3.82
C PHE A 214 -13.41 -5.58 -3.17
N ARG A 215 -13.64 -5.37 -1.88
CA ARG A 215 -14.86 -5.81 -1.20
C ARG A 215 -16.11 -5.22 -1.86
N GLN A 216 -16.10 -3.92 -2.12
CA GLN A 216 -17.23 -3.27 -2.78
C GLN A 216 -17.49 -3.86 -4.18
N LEU A 217 -16.42 -4.09 -4.97
CA LEU A 217 -16.55 -4.63 -6.33
C LEU A 217 -17.00 -6.08 -6.36
N MET A 218 -16.63 -6.86 -5.36
CA MET A 218 -17.01 -8.27 -5.22
C MET A 218 -18.36 -8.47 -4.50
N GLY A 219 -19.10 -7.37 -4.22
CA GLY A 219 -20.44 -7.43 -3.63
C GLY A 219 -20.45 -7.65 -2.11
N HIS A 220 -19.32 -7.47 -1.44
CA HIS A 220 -19.24 -7.51 0.01
C HIS A 220 -19.60 -6.15 0.60
N SER A 221 -20.68 -6.07 1.37
CA SER A 221 -21.03 -4.88 2.12
C SER A 221 -20.11 -4.75 3.33
N TRP A 222 -19.08 -3.90 3.23
CA TRP A 222 -18.22 -3.57 4.36
C TRP A 222 -18.32 -2.07 4.68
N ARG A 223 -18.31 -1.75 5.98
CA ARG A 223 -18.19 -0.38 6.47
C ARG A 223 -17.05 -0.31 7.48
N PRO A 224 -16.28 0.79 7.52
CA PRO A 224 -15.24 0.99 8.51
C PRO A 224 -15.79 0.81 9.94
N GLY A 225 -15.19 -0.12 10.71
CA GLY A 225 -15.58 -0.36 12.09
C GLY A 225 -16.74 -1.33 12.33
N GLU A 226 -17.30 -1.93 11.29
CA GLU A 226 -18.24 -3.06 11.42
C GLU A 226 -17.48 -4.38 11.32
N GLU A 227 -17.89 -5.38 12.12
CA GLU A 227 -17.37 -6.74 11.95
C GLU A 227 -17.82 -7.31 10.61
N TYR A 228 -16.91 -8.00 9.93
CA TYR A 228 -17.21 -8.69 8.68
C TYR A 228 -18.13 -9.88 8.99
N HIS A 229 -19.36 -9.80 8.54
CA HIS A 229 -20.25 -10.96 8.49
C HIS A 229 -20.31 -11.44 7.04
N SER A 230 -19.70 -12.62 6.76
CA SER A 230 -19.91 -13.32 5.50
C SER A 230 -21.39 -13.61 5.32
N LEU A 231 -21.97 -13.20 4.21
CA LEU A 231 -23.31 -13.62 3.79
C LEU A 231 -23.28 -15.06 3.32
#